data_c1dcafdbca9afc704233cab578f8ce96
#
_entry.id   c1dcafdbca9afc704233cab578f8ce96
#
_cell.length_a   1.000
_cell.length_b   1.000
_cell.length_c   1.000
_cell.angle_alpha   90.00
_cell.angle_beta   90.00
_cell.angle_gamma   90.00
#
_symmetry.space_group_name_H-M   'P 1'
#
loop_
_entity.id
_entity.type
_entity.pdbx_description
1 polymer ?
#
loop_
_entity_poly.entity_id
_entity_poly.type
_entity_poly.pdbx_seq_one_letter_code
_entity_poly.pdbx_strand_id
1 'polypeptide(L)'
;MQQHSGSNPAHKAILLDRDGVINVKLPQDRYVCTPEEFEFVPGAIEALLLLRDLGFLLVVITNQRGIALGCHNKDDLNKVHEHMGEVLLKNGVAVDAIYYCPHDSIDHCQCRKPAPGMIFSACQDLELDLANSYMVGDSPSDIEAGRKAGSMTVKI
;
A
#
# COMPACT_ATOMS: atom_id res chain seq x y z
N MET A 1 33.85 -26.55 -9.12
CA MET A 1 33.36 -25.66 -8.03
C MET A 1 32.06 -25.03 -8.48
N GLN A 2 30.92 -25.57 -8.06
CA GLN A 2 29.63 -24.99 -8.34
C GLN A 2 29.38 -23.93 -7.24
N GLN A 3 29.37 -22.67 -7.64
CA GLN A 3 28.91 -21.59 -6.78
C GLN A 3 27.38 -21.73 -6.61
N HIS A 4 26.98 -22.21 -5.48
CA HIS A 4 25.60 -22.09 -5.05
C HIS A 4 25.36 -20.60 -4.77
N SER A 5 24.80 -19.88 -5.72
CA SER A 5 24.17 -18.60 -5.49
C SER A 5 22.95 -18.88 -4.59
N GLY A 6 23.13 -18.72 -3.29
CA GLY A 6 22.03 -18.75 -2.35
C GLY A 6 21.09 -17.60 -2.66
N SER A 7 20.05 -17.86 -3.43
CA SER A 7 18.93 -16.92 -3.55
C SER A 7 18.32 -16.79 -2.17
N ASN A 8 18.33 -15.58 -1.58
CA ASN A 8 17.52 -15.28 -0.41
C ASN A 8 16.08 -15.68 -0.71
N PRO A 9 15.36 -16.38 0.20
CA PRO A 9 13.96 -16.71 -0.03
C PRO A 9 13.18 -15.43 -0.25
N ALA A 10 12.35 -15.38 -1.30
CA ALA A 10 11.48 -14.27 -1.59
C ALA A 10 10.45 -14.05 -0.44
N HIS A 11 10.13 -12.79 -0.17
CA HIS A 11 9.26 -12.41 0.93
C HIS A 11 7.78 -12.41 0.52
N LYS A 12 6.92 -12.94 1.37
CA LYS A 12 5.46 -12.80 1.25
C LYS A 12 5.04 -11.42 1.78
N ALA A 13 4.15 -10.77 1.09
CA ALA A 13 3.64 -9.46 1.50
C ALA A 13 2.13 -9.38 1.47
N ILE A 14 1.59 -8.51 2.32
CA ILE A 14 0.27 -7.94 2.18
C ILE A 14 0.44 -6.56 1.59
N LEU A 15 -0.03 -6.40 0.37
CA LEU A 15 -0.06 -5.14 -0.36
C LEU A 15 -1.40 -4.48 -0.03
N LEU A 16 -1.38 -3.31 0.57
CA LEU A 16 -2.54 -2.69 1.17
C LEU A 16 -2.86 -1.37 0.47
N ASP A 17 -4.09 -1.21 -0.01
CA ASP A 17 -4.58 0.15 -0.23
C ASP A 17 -4.64 0.89 1.11
N ARG A 18 -4.58 2.22 1.08
CA ARG A 18 -4.63 3.03 2.28
C ARG A 18 -6.07 3.43 2.62
N ASP A 19 -6.64 4.28 1.77
CA ASP A 19 -7.98 4.86 1.98
C ASP A 19 -9.08 3.79 1.78
N GLY A 20 -9.82 3.50 2.83
CA GLY A 20 -10.84 2.45 2.86
C GLY A 20 -10.34 1.09 3.37
N VAL A 21 -9.05 0.94 3.64
CA VAL A 21 -8.44 -0.28 4.17
C VAL A 21 -7.73 -0.02 5.50
N ILE A 22 -6.77 0.88 5.53
CA ILE A 22 -6.04 1.25 6.75
C ILE A 22 -6.75 2.40 7.46
N ASN A 23 -7.10 3.45 6.71
CA ASN A 23 -7.84 4.59 7.24
C ASN A 23 -9.23 4.69 6.62
N VAL A 24 -10.12 5.31 7.37
CA VAL A 24 -11.47 5.63 6.90
C VAL A 24 -11.39 6.51 5.67
N LYS A 25 -12.08 6.09 4.61
CA LYS A 25 -12.13 6.84 3.37
C LYS A 25 -13.07 8.03 3.53
N LEU A 26 -12.60 9.20 3.15
CA LEU A 26 -13.43 10.39 3.14
C LEU A 26 -14.48 10.34 2.02
N PRO A 27 -15.58 11.10 2.13
CA PRO A 27 -16.57 11.19 1.06
C PRO A 27 -15.95 11.55 -0.29
N GLN A 28 -16.70 11.28 -1.37
CA GLN A 28 -16.25 11.50 -2.75
C GLN A 28 -15.65 12.90 -2.93
N ASP A 29 -14.54 12.95 -3.69
CA ASP A 29 -13.77 14.16 -3.98
C ASP A 29 -13.11 14.85 -2.77
N ARG A 30 -13.06 14.18 -1.62
CA ARG A 30 -12.27 14.60 -0.47
C ARG A 30 -11.09 13.67 -0.24
N TYR A 31 -9.98 14.26 0.19
CA TYR A 31 -8.72 13.56 0.43
C TYR A 31 -8.23 13.84 1.84
N VAL A 32 -7.56 12.85 2.45
CA VAL A 32 -6.86 13.03 3.71
C VAL A 32 -5.60 13.85 3.43
N CYS A 33 -5.61 15.10 3.82
CA CYS A 33 -4.54 16.06 3.53
C CYS A 33 -3.69 16.38 4.76
N THR A 34 -4.20 16.09 5.96
CA THR A 34 -3.51 16.36 7.23
C THR A 34 -3.57 15.15 8.15
N PRO A 35 -2.62 15.02 9.11
CA PRO A 35 -2.66 13.95 10.12
C PRO A 35 -3.97 13.92 10.93
N GLU A 36 -4.56 15.08 11.20
CA GLU A 36 -5.81 15.21 11.99
C GLU A 36 -7.02 14.60 11.28
N GLU A 37 -6.98 14.54 9.95
CA GLU A 37 -8.04 13.91 9.13
C GLU A 37 -7.87 12.38 9.00
N PHE A 38 -6.74 11.85 9.46
CA PHE A 38 -6.44 10.43 9.35
C PHE A 38 -7.06 9.66 10.51
N GLU A 39 -8.08 8.87 10.22
CA GLU A 39 -8.75 8.01 11.18
C GLU A 39 -8.56 6.55 10.78
N PHE A 40 -8.02 5.71 11.66
CA PHE A 40 -7.88 4.28 11.38
C PHE A 40 -9.24 3.60 11.28
N VAL A 41 -9.36 2.69 10.31
CA VAL A 41 -10.52 1.79 10.25
C VAL A 41 -10.54 0.94 11.54
N PRO A 42 -11.70 0.80 12.21
CA PRO A 42 -11.79 -0.05 13.40
C PRO A 42 -11.28 -1.46 13.12
N GLY A 43 -10.37 -1.94 13.96
CA GLY A 43 -9.75 -3.28 13.84
C GLY A 43 -8.58 -3.35 12.86
N ALA A 44 -8.24 -2.29 12.14
CA ALA A 44 -7.14 -2.31 11.17
C ALA A 44 -5.78 -2.54 11.84
N ILE A 45 -5.50 -1.89 12.95
CA ILE A 45 -4.23 -2.03 13.68
C ILE A 45 -4.05 -3.46 14.15
N GLU A 46 -5.07 -4.05 14.76
CA GLU A 46 -5.07 -5.43 15.25
C GLU A 46 -4.87 -6.43 14.11
N ALA A 47 -5.53 -6.22 12.98
CA ALA A 47 -5.39 -7.07 11.80
C ALA A 47 -3.98 -7.00 11.22
N LEU A 48 -3.40 -5.80 11.13
CA LEU A 48 -2.04 -5.61 10.64
C LEU A 48 -1.01 -6.27 11.57
N LEU A 49 -1.21 -6.20 12.88
CA LEU A 49 -0.36 -6.89 13.85
C LEU A 49 -0.40 -8.41 13.64
N LEU A 50 -1.58 -8.99 13.47
CA LEU A 50 -1.73 -10.43 13.20
C LEU A 50 -1.04 -10.85 11.89
N LEU A 51 -1.18 -10.07 10.83
CA LEU A 51 -0.54 -10.35 9.55
C LEU A 51 0.99 -10.30 9.65
N ARG A 52 1.49 -9.37 10.44
CA ARG A 52 2.91 -9.27 10.71
C ARG A 52 3.43 -10.47 11.51
N ASP A 53 2.70 -10.90 12.53
CA ASP A 53 3.03 -12.09 13.33
C ASP A 53 3.01 -13.36 12.48
N LEU A 54 2.23 -13.40 11.42
CA LEU A 54 2.22 -14.48 10.41
C LEU A 54 3.41 -14.43 9.43
N GLY A 55 4.29 -13.45 9.55
CA GLY A 55 5.51 -13.32 8.76
C GLY A 55 5.36 -12.57 7.44
N PHE A 56 4.25 -11.87 7.21
CA PHE A 56 4.08 -11.03 6.04
C PHE A 56 4.80 -9.68 6.19
N LEU A 57 5.43 -9.21 5.12
CA LEU A 57 5.74 -7.79 4.98
C LEU A 57 4.46 -7.00 4.76
N LEU A 58 4.40 -5.78 5.26
CA LEU A 58 3.27 -4.87 5.07
C LEU A 58 3.70 -3.73 4.16
N VAL A 59 3.06 -3.62 3.01
CA VAL A 59 3.42 -2.65 1.96
C VAL A 59 2.19 -1.87 1.54
N VAL A 60 2.23 -0.56 1.66
CA VAL A 60 1.13 0.31 1.25
C VAL A 60 1.24 0.64 -0.24
N ILE A 61 0.16 0.46 -0.98
CA ILE A 61 0.03 0.72 -2.42
C ILE A 61 -1.18 1.62 -2.64
N THR A 62 -0.97 2.93 -2.75
CA THR A 62 -2.08 3.90 -2.69
C THR A 62 -2.08 4.90 -3.85
N ASN A 63 -3.25 5.08 -4.48
CA ASN A 63 -3.49 6.20 -5.39
C ASN A 63 -3.75 7.47 -4.58
N GLN A 64 -3.04 8.56 -4.90
CA GLN A 64 -3.15 9.86 -4.23
C GLN A 64 -3.39 10.97 -5.25
N ARG A 65 -4.51 10.88 -5.95
CA ARG A 65 -4.96 11.83 -7.00
C ARG A 65 -5.08 13.27 -6.49
N GLY A 66 -5.33 13.45 -5.20
CA GLY A 66 -5.44 14.78 -4.59
C GLY A 66 -4.22 15.66 -4.84
N ILE A 67 -3.04 15.08 -5.03
CA ILE A 67 -1.83 15.82 -5.41
C ILE A 67 -1.97 16.40 -6.83
N ALA A 68 -2.40 15.60 -7.79
CA ALA A 68 -2.63 16.06 -9.17
C ALA A 68 -3.70 17.15 -9.24
N LEU A 69 -4.70 17.09 -8.38
CA LEU A 69 -5.79 18.07 -8.30
C LEU A 69 -5.43 19.33 -7.47
N GLY A 70 -4.25 19.39 -6.88
CA GLY A 70 -3.82 20.52 -6.05
C GLY A 70 -4.47 20.60 -4.68
N CYS A 71 -5.13 19.52 -4.20
CA CYS A 71 -5.76 19.48 -2.87
C CYS A 71 -4.72 19.45 -1.75
N HIS A 72 -3.59 18.81 -1.99
CA HIS A 72 -2.44 18.75 -1.10
C HIS A 72 -1.17 18.47 -1.91
N ASN A 73 -0.01 18.63 -1.30
CA ASN A 73 1.28 18.40 -1.93
C ASN A 73 1.98 17.15 -1.34
N LYS A 74 3.19 16.88 -1.84
CA LYS A 74 4.02 15.76 -1.39
C LYS A 74 4.37 15.84 0.09
N ASP A 75 4.68 17.03 0.59
CA ASP A 75 5.06 17.24 2.00
C ASP A 75 3.88 17.00 2.92
N ASP A 76 2.67 17.39 2.51
CA ASP A 76 1.44 17.09 3.24
C ASP A 76 1.20 15.58 3.31
N LEU A 77 1.35 14.88 2.19
CA LEU A 77 1.22 13.42 2.15
C LEU A 77 2.25 12.72 3.04
N ASN A 78 3.50 13.19 3.03
CA ASN A 78 4.55 12.65 3.88
C ASN A 78 4.20 12.79 5.37
N LYS A 79 3.66 13.91 5.80
CA LYS A 79 3.20 14.11 7.20
C LYS A 79 2.08 13.14 7.58
N VAL A 80 1.13 12.89 6.67
CA VAL A 80 0.07 11.90 6.89
C VAL A 80 0.66 10.49 7.03
N HIS A 81 1.60 10.11 6.16
CA HIS A 81 2.24 8.81 6.21
C HIS A 81 3.16 8.64 7.43
N GLU A 82 3.87 9.69 7.84
CA GLU A 82 4.66 9.69 9.08
C GLU A 82 3.76 9.46 10.29
N HIS A 83 2.65 10.18 10.38
CA HIS A 83 1.67 10.00 11.45
C HIS A 83 1.11 8.57 11.48
N MET A 84 0.70 8.03 10.34
CA MET A 84 0.25 6.65 10.21
C MET A 84 1.31 5.67 10.74
N GLY A 85 2.55 5.82 10.29
CA GLY A 85 3.67 4.95 10.69
C GLY A 85 3.99 5.04 12.17
N GLU A 86 3.95 6.23 12.76
CA GLU A 86 4.19 6.43 14.19
C GLU A 86 3.12 5.76 15.06
N VAL A 87 1.84 5.92 14.71
CA VAL A 87 0.74 5.27 15.45
C VAL A 87 0.83 3.75 15.33
N LEU A 88 1.09 3.24 14.13
CA LEU A 88 1.27 1.80 13.91
C LEU A 88 2.44 1.26 14.72
N LEU A 89 3.58 1.93 14.69
CA LEU A 89 4.78 1.50 15.41
C LEU A 89 4.56 1.46 16.95
N LYS A 90 3.83 2.43 17.49
CA LYS A 90 3.44 2.42 18.92
C LYS A 90 2.57 1.22 19.29
N ASN A 91 1.88 0.64 18.33
CA ASN A 91 1.07 -0.56 18.49
C ASN A 91 1.79 -1.85 18.05
N GLY A 92 3.09 -1.81 17.85
CA GLY A 92 3.91 -2.96 17.48
C GLY A 92 3.88 -3.33 15.99
N VAL A 93 3.35 -2.46 15.14
CA VAL A 93 3.23 -2.69 13.70
C VAL A 93 4.21 -1.80 12.93
N ALA A 94 5.17 -2.41 12.24
CA ALA A 94 6.05 -1.71 11.30
C ALA A 94 5.53 -1.90 9.88
N VAL A 95 5.42 -0.81 9.12
CA VAL A 95 5.18 -0.81 7.66
C VAL A 95 6.53 -0.87 6.98
N ASP A 96 6.71 -1.83 6.06
CA ASP A 96 8.00 -2.06 5.41
C ASP A 96 8.26 -1.07 4.26
N ALA A 97 7.22 -0.65 3.55
CA ALA A 97 7.33 0.36 2.50
C ALA A 97 5.97 0.98 2.16
N ILE A 98 6.00 2.18 1.58
CA ILE A 98 4.83 2.90 1.09
C ILE A 98 5.12 3.36 -0.34
N TYR A 99 4.25 2.98 -1.26
CA TYR A 99 4.25 3.43 -2.65
C TYR A 99 2.97 4.20 -2.93
N TYR A 100 3.09 5.36 -3.53
CA TYR A 100 1.94 6.16 -3.92
C TYR A 100 2.03 6.66 -5.35
N CYS A 101 0.90 6.84 -5.99
CA CYS A 101 0.78 7.46 -7.30
C CYS A 101 0.13 8.85 -7.15
N PRO A 102 0.85 9.94 -7.49
CA PRO A 102 0.31 11.29 -7.37
C PRO A 102 -0.48 11.75 -8.60
N HIS A 103 -0.62 10.90 -9.61
CA HIS A 103 -1.17 11.27 -10.90
C HIS A 103 -2.69 11.15 -10.97
N ASP A 104 -3.29 11.86 -11.94
CA ASP A 104 -4.68 11.66 -12.35
C ASP A 104 -4.79 10.57 -13.43
N SER A 105 -5.98 10.08 -13.68
CA SER A 105 -6.26 9.08 -14.70
C SER A 105 -5.91 9.57 -16.13
N ILE A 106 -6.03 10.87 -16.38
CA ILE A 106 -5.68 11.49 -17.66
C ILE A 106 -4.17 11.49 -17.95
N ASP A 107 -3.34 11.26 -16.96
CA ASP A 107 -1.87 11.26 -17.11
C ASP A 107 -1.35 9.96 -17.72
N HIS A 108 -2.16 8.92 -17.81
CA HIS A 108 -1.83 7.61 -18.39
C HIS A 108 -0.50 7.03 -17.88
N CYS A 109 -0.22 7.19 -16.58
CA CYS A 109 1.01 6.67 -15.95
C CYS A 109 0.95 5.15 -15.76
N GLN A 110 2.11 4.56 -15.46
CA GLN A 110 2.24 3.12 -15.16
C GLN A 110 1.99 2.78 -13.68
N CYS A 111 1.92 3.80 -12.80
CA CYS A 111 1.82 3.58 -11.36
C CYS A 111 0.39 3.61 -10.82
N ARG A 112 -0.51 4.38 -11.43
CA ARG A 112 -1.89 4.48 -10.94
C ARG A 112 -2.65 3.17 -11.12
N LYS A 113 -3.14 2.60 -10.00
CA LYS A 113 -4.04 1.43 -10.06
C LYS A 113 -5.27 1.78 -10.92
N PRO A 114 -5.69 0.95 -11.87
CA PRO A 114 -5.40 -0.49 -11.98
C PRO A 114 -4.08 -0.90 -12.64
N ALA A 115 -3.22 0.03 -13.02
CA ALA A 115 -1.88 -0.31 -13.48
C ALA A 115 -1.06 -0.93 -12.32
N PRO A 116 -0.24 -1.95 -12.56
CA PRO A 116 0.48 -2.68 -11.53
C PRO A 116 1.85 -2.10 -11.19
N GLY A 117 2.21 -0.91 -11.70
CA GLY A 117 3.57 -0.38 -11.60
C GLY A 117 4.10 -0.22 -10.17
N MET A 118 3.27 0.24 -9.23
CA MET A 118 3.68 0.34 -7.82
C MET A 118 3.96 -1.04 -7.21
N ILE A 119 3.17 -2.05 -7.56
CA ILE A 119 3.36 -3.42 -7.07
C ILE A 119 4.66 -4.01 -7.63
N PHE A 120 4.98 -3.78 -8.89
CA PHE A 120 6.23 -4.22 -9.48
C PHE A 120 7.44 -3.51 -8.86
N SER A 121 7.33 -2.22 -8.55
CA SER A 121 8.37 -1.49 -7.82
C SER A 121 8.61 -2.09 -6.43
N ALA A 122 7.54 -2.38 -5.70
CA ALA A 122 7.63 -3.04 -4.40
C ALA A 122 8.25 -4.44 -4.51
N CYS A 123 7.86 -5.21 -5.51
CA CYS A 123 8.41 -6.54 -5.79
C CYS A 123 9.93 -6.49 -6.02
N GLN A 124 10.37 -5.54 -6.81
CA GLN A 124 11.80 -5.36 -7.12
C GLN A 124 12.58 -4.91 -5.89
N ASP A 125 12.08 -3.90 -5.15
CA ASP A 125 12.78 -3.31 -4.01
C ASP A 125 12.87 -4.26 -2.81
N LEU A 126 11.82 -5.06 -2.58
CA LEU A 126 11.68 -5.91 -1.39
C LEU A 126 11.81 -7.40 -1.69
N GLU A 127 12.10 -7.77 -2.91
CA GLU A 127 12.24 -9.18 -3.35
C GLU A 127 10.99 -10.01 -2.97
N LEU A 128 9.81 -9.55 -3.41
CA LEU A 128 8.54 -10.17 -3.05
C LEU A 128 8.24 -11.42 -3.88
N ASP A 129 7.68 -12.41 -3.21
CA ASP A 129 6.99 -13.54 -3.84
C ASP A 129 5.53 -13.17 -4.08
N LEU A 130 5.24 -12.60 -5.25
CA LEU A 130 3.90 -12.10 -5.58
C LEU A 130 2.86 -13.23 -5.64
N ALA A 131 3.23 -14.42 -6.07
CA ALA A 131 2.31 -15.56 -6.14
C ALA A 131 1.77 -15.97 -4.75
N ASN A 132 2.53 -15.73 -3.69
CA ASN A 132 2.16 -15.98 -2.30
C ASN A 132 1.89 -14.69 -1.50
N SER A 133 1.67 -13.60 -2.20
CA SER A 133 1.31 -12.30 -1.63
C SER A 133 -0.14 -11.92 -1.98
N TYR A 134 -0.69 -10.98 -1.22
CA TYR A 134 -2.08 -10.55 -1.38
C TYR A 134 -2.16 -9.05 -1.62
N MET A 135 -2.96 -8.64 -2.61
CA MET A 135 -3.42 -7.25 -2.73
C MET A 135 -4.77 -7.10 -2.06
N VAL A 136 -4.85 -6.27 -1.05
CA VAL A 136 -6.07 -5.99 -0.26
C VAL A 136 -6.55 -4.58 -0.58
N GLY A 137 -7.77 -4.45 -1.04
CA GLY A 137 -8.34 -3.16 -1.41
C GLY A 137 -9.86 -3.11 -1.34
N ASP A 138 -10.41 -1.90 -1.37
CA ASP A 138 -11.84 -1.63 -1.33
C ASP A 138 -12.45 -1.35 -2.73
N SER A 139 -11.61 -1.20 -3.75
CA SER A 139 -12.03 -0.83 -5.10
C SER A 139 -11.69 -1.88 -6.16
N PRO A 140 -12.42 -1.89 -7.30
CA PRO A 140 -12.09 -2.75 -8.44
C PRO A 140 -10.68 -2.53 -8.98
N SER A 141 -10.16 -1.29 -8.91
CA SER A 141 -8.81 -0.95 -9.39
C SER A 141 -7.71 -1.61 -8.57
N ASP A 142 -7.92 -1.83 -7.27
CA ASP A 142 -6.99 -2.56 -6.41
C ASP A 142 -6.91 -4.03 -6.83
N ILE A 143 -8.05 -4.63 -7.03
CA ILE A 143 -8.16 -6.04 -7.40
C ILE A 143 -7.55 -6.29 -8.79
N GLU A 144 -7.83 -5.42 -9.74
CA GLU A 144 -7.26 -5.51 -11.07
C GLU A 144 -5.73 -5.34 -11.07
N ALA A 145 -5.21 -4.37 -10.31
CA ALA A 145 -3.77 -4.16 -10.17
C ALA A 145 -3.09 -5.40 -9.57
N GLY A 146 -3.67 -5.99 -8.53
CA GLY A 146 -3.16 -7.22 -7.92
C GLY A 146 -3.14 -8.40 -8.89
N ARG A 147 -4.21 -8.59 -9.66
CA ARG A 147 -4.29 -9.65 -10.68
C ARG A 147 -3.27 -9.46 -11.78
N LYS A 148 -3.11 -8.25 -12.30
CA LYS A 148 -2.10 -7.93 -13.33
C LYS A 148 -0.69 -8.18 -12.84
N ALA A 149 -0.42 -7.96 -11.56
CA ALA A 149 0.88 -8.21 -10.94
C ALA A 149 1.14 -9.69 -10.62
N GLY A 150 0.12 -10.54 -10.64
CA GLY A 150 0.22 -11.95 -10.31
C GLY A 150 0.08 -12.29 -8.83
N SER A 151 -0.44 -11.37 -8.02
CA SER A 151 -0.76 -11.63 -6.61
C SER A 151 -2.17 -12.19 -6.45
N MET A 152 -2.41 -12.80 -5.28
CA MET A 152 -3.77 -13.06 -4.82
C MET A 152 -4.45 -11.73 -4.47
N THR A 153 -5.77 -11.70 -4.43
CA THR A 153 -6.52 -10.46 -4.18
C THR A 153 -7.62 -10.69 -3.16
N VAL A 154 -7.81 -9.71 -2.28
CA VAL A 154 -8.88 -9.68 -1.29
C VAL A 154 -9.60 -8.35 -1.41
N LYS A 155 -10.89 -8.39 -1.68
CA LYS A 155 -11.74 -7.20 -1.67
C LYS A 155 -12.44 -7.08 -0.32
N ILE A 156 -12.29 -5.93 0.28
CA ILE A 156 -12.97 -5.56 1.52
C ILE A 156 -14.32 -4.90 1.19
#